data_6ad0345b709f25f7c2766eeacb8a175c
#
_entry.id   6ad0345b709f25f7c2766eeacb8a175c
#
_cell.length_a   1.000
_cell.length_b   1.000
_cell.length_c   1.000
_cell.angle_alpha   90.00
_cell.angle_beta   90.00
_cell.angle_gamma   90.00
#
_symmetry.space_group_name_H-M   'P 1'
#
loop_
_entity.id
_entity.type
_entity.pdbx_description
1 polymer ?
#
loop_
_entity_poly.entity_id
_entity_poly.type
_entity_poly.pdbx_seq_one_letter_code
_entity_poly.pdbx_strand_id
1 'polypeptide(L)'
;MSAFKLDLSRFKAQSDAFHAFQPNHTVTNAWGRGAGKSYILRTVGWYAQVAKYDGKMTRASCRGVRINHLMPTLEQSRRVHGPLLMAELESELAHLGGHLNKSTWTVNFPGGSYIQWITAERAQSQRGLRGDILTCDEADDIEPGVFDSVTGPFFS
;
A
#
# COMPACT_ATOMS: atom_id res chain seq x y z
N MET A 1 -18.32 14.92 6.61
CA MET A 1 -17.28 14.04 6.03
C MET A 1 -17.94 13.07 5.07
N SER A 2 -17.65 13.14 3.79
CA SER A 2 -18.11 12.15 2.81
C SER A 2 -17.41 10.83 3.14
N ALA A 3 -18.18 9.75 3.38
CA ALA A 3 -17.61 8.44 3.62
C ALA A 3 -16.91 7.96 2.33
N PHE A 4 -15.69 7.47 2.45
CA PHE A 4 -15.00 6.77 1.38
C PHE A 4 -15.85 5.59 0.96
N LYS A 5 -16.36 5.61 -0.28
CA LYS A 5 -17.19 4.54 -0.83
C LYS A 5 -16.37 3.70 -1.79
N LEU A 6 -16.20 2.43 -1.44
CA LEU A 6 -15.58 1.43 -2.27
C LEU A 6 -16.64 0.74 -3.13
N ASP A 7 -16.58 0.90 -4.45
CA ASP A 7 -17.45 0.17 -5.39
C ASP A 7 -16.72 -1.05 -5.95
N LEU A 8 -17.04 -2.22 -5.42
CA LEU A 8 -16.55 -3.52 -5.87
C LEU A 8 -17.58 -4.30 -6.71
N SER A 9 -18.68 -3.66 -7.10
CA SER A 9 -19.81 -4.35 -7.74
C SER A 9 -19.50 -4.90 -9.13
N ARG A 10 -18.46 -4.37 -9.79
CA ARG A 10 -18.17 -4.71 -11.20
C ARG A 10 -17.35 -6.00 -11.39
N PHE A 11 -16.61 -6.45 -10.38
CA PHE A 11 -15.70 -7.60 -10.54
C PHE A 11 -15.68 -8.49 -9.31
N LYS A 12 -16.19 -9.72 -9.48
CA LYS A 12 -16.21 -10.73 -8.41
C LYS A 12 -14.84 -10.98 -7.78
N ALA A 13 -13.77 -11.07 -8.60
CA ALA A 13 -12.42 -11.30 -8.11
C ALA A 13 -11.93 -10.18 -7.17
N GLN A 14 -12.31 -8.92 -7.41
CA GLN A 14 -11.99 -7.79 -6.55
C GLN A 14 -12.76 -7.85 -5.23
N SER A 15 -14.03 -8.25 -5.28
CA SER A 15 -14.84 -8.47 -4.08
C SER A 15 -14.26 -9.60 -3.22
N ASP A 16 -13.88 -10.71 -3.84
CA ASP A 16 -13.29 -11.86 -3.14
C ASP A 16 -11.95 -11.46 -2.47
N ALA A 17 -11.09 -10.70 -3.18
CA ALA A 17 -9.85 -10.16 -2.61
C ALA A 17 -10.09 -9.20 -1.44
N PHE A 18 -11.12 -8.37 -1.51
CA PHE A 18 -11.53 -7.50 -0.41
C PHE A 18 -11.88 -8.30 0.84
N HIS A 19 -12.71 -9.34 0.68
CA HIS A 19 -13.13 -10.17 1.81
C HIS A 19 -11.99 -11.04 2.36
N ALA A 20 -11.00 -11.39 1.55
CA ALA A 20 -9.81 -12.11 1.97
C ALA A 20 -8.81 -11.23 2.76
N PHE A 21 -8.87 -9.90 2.59
CA PHE A 21 -7.95 -8.97 3.26
C PHE A 21 -8.33 -8.79 4.73
N GLN A 22 -7.66 -9.56 5.59
CA GLN A 22 -7.88 -9.55 7.03
C GLN A 22 -6.56 -9.28 7.79
N PRO A 23 -6.62 -8.74 9.02
CA PRO A 23 -5.45 -8.57 9.87
C PRO A 23 -4.71 -9.90 10.09
N ASN A 24 -3.39 -9.87 10.07
CA ASN A 24 -2.49 -11.03 10.28
C ASN A 24 -2.59 -12.12 9.20
N HIS A 25 -3.07 -11.78 8.03
CA HIS A 25 -3.15 -12.69 6.88
C HIS A 25 -2.29 -12.20 5.72
N THR A 26 -1.69 -13.15 5.02
CA THR A 26 -1.05 -12.91 3.73
C THR A 26 -2.05 -13.25 2.63
N VAL A 27 -2.25 -12.31 1.70
CA VAL A 27 -3.12 -12.50 0.53
C VAL A 27 -2.26 -12.38 -0.73
N THR A 28 -2.26 -13.43 -1.54
CA THR A 28 -1.59 -13.44 -2.84
C THR A 28 -2.61 -13.45 -3.96
N ASN A 29 -2.51 -12.50 -4.88
CA ASN A 29 -3.39 -12.38 -6.05
C ASN A 29 -2.60 -12.62 -7.33
N ALA A 30 -2.77 -13.79 -7.95
CA ALA A 30 -2.18 -14.15 -9.22
C ALA A 30 -3.20 -13.96 -10.35
N TRP A 31 -3.38 -12.71 -10.79
CA TRP A 31 -4.36 -12.35 -11.84
C TRP A 31 -3.65 -11.94 -13.14
N GLY A 32 -4.31 -12.16 -14.27
CA GLY A 32 -3.85 -11.69 -15.58
C GLY A 32 -3.73 -10.16 -15.66
N ARG A 33 -3.06 -9.67 -16.71
CA ARG A 33 -2.99 -8.24 -17.00
C ARG A 33 -4.39 -7.66 -17.19
N GLY A 34 -4.60 -6.43 -16.74
CA GLY A 34 -5.88 -5.73 -16.85
C GLY A 34 -6.96 -6.18 -15.87
N ALA A 35 -6.69 -7.16 -15.01
CA ALA A 35 -7.67 -7.65 -14.01
C ALA A 35 -7.88 -6.70 -12.81
N GLY A 36 -7.22 -5.54 -12.78
CA GLY A 36 -7.40 -4.55 -11.73
C GLY A 36 -6.65 -4.83 -10.42
N LYS A 37 -5.55 -5.59 -10.47
CA LYS A 37 -4.70 -5.89 -9.29
C LYS A 37 -4.28 -4.63 -8.55
N SER A 38 -3.67 -3.70 -9.27
CA SER A 38 -3.18 -2.44 -8.67
C SER A 38 -4.33 -1.59 -8.12
N TYR A 39 -5.51 -1.61 -8.76
CA TYR A 39 -6.68 -0.92 -8.24
C TYR A 39 -7.12 -1.48 -6.90
N ILE A 40 -7.27 -2.81 -6.78
CA ILE A 40 -7.70 -3.44 -5.51
C ILE A 40 -6.67 -3.26 -4.41
N LEU A 41 -5.39 -3.38 -4.74
CA LEU A 41 -4.29 -3.17 -3.81
C LEU A 41 -4.31 -1.75 -3.23
N ARG A 42 -4.52 -0.73 -4.06
CA ARG A 42 -4.61 0.66 -3.63
C ARG A 42 -5.87 0.91 -2.82
N THR A 43 -7.01 0.46 -3.32
CA THR A 43 -8.30 0.74 -2.72
C THR A 43 -8.47 0.02 -1.39
N VAL A 44 -8.12 -1.25 -1.32
CA VAL A 44 -8.29 -2.11 -0.14
C VAL A 44 -7.06 -2.10 0.75
N GLY A 45 -5.89 -2.31 0.15
CA GLY A 45 -4.63 -2.38 0.89
C GLY A 45 -4.19 -1.03 1.47
N TRP A 46 -4.56 0.07 0.84
CA TRP A 46 -4.13 1.40 1.26
C TRP A 46 -5.29 2.27 1.74
N TYR A 47 -6.14 2.76 0.86
CA TYR A 47 -7.08 3.85 1.18
C TYR A 47 -8.14 3.43 2.19
N ALA A 48 -8.69 2.21 2.05
CA ALA A 48 -9.64 1.70 3.04
C ALA A 48 -9.00 1.55 4.43
N GLN A 49 -7.72 1.15 4.49
CA GLN A 49 -7.00 1.01 5.75
C GLN A 49 -6.66 2.37 6.36
N VAL A 50 -6.25 3.36 5.55
CA VAL A 50 -6.06 4.74 6.03
C VAL A 50 -7.38 5.30 6.55
N ALA A 51 -8.47 5.19 5.80
CA ALA A 51 -9.80 5.65 6.23
C ALA A 51 -10.27 4.98 7.53
N LYS A 52 -9.91 3.71 7.74
CA LYS A 52 -10.25 2.94 8.95
C LYS A 52 -9.41 3.35 10.16
N TYR A 53 -8.12 3.58 9.97
CA TYR A 53 -7.15 3.74 11.05
C TYR A 53 -6.62 5.15 11.21
N ASP A 54 -6.89 6.07 10.28
CA ASP A 54 -6.40 7.43 10.40
C ASP A 54 -6.96 8.10 11.66
N GLY A 55 -6.09 8.69 12.46
CA GLY A 55 -6.44 9.24 13.76
C GLY A 55 -6.74 8.22 14.86
N LYS A 56 -6.67 6.91 14.57
CA LYS A 56 -6.82 5.84 15.56
C LYS A 56 -5.47 5.22 15.89
N MET A 57 -5.31 4.81 17.15
CA MET A 57 -4.11 4.11 17.57
C MET A 57 -4.08 2.69 17.02
N THR A 58 -2.97 2.31 16.37
CA THR A 58 -2.68 0.91 16.07
C THR A 58 -2.01 0.26 17.29
N ARG A 59 -2.10 -1.07 17.42
CA ARG A 59 -1.43 -1.80 18.51
C ARG A 59 0.08 -1.60 18.51
N ALA A 60 0.67 -1.47 17.32
CA ALA A 60 2.13 -1.43 17.18
C ALA A 60 2.75 -0.08 17.46
N SER A 61 2.02 1.04 17.27
CA SER A 61 2.66 2.35 17.20
C SER A 61 1.95 3.46 17.95
N CYS A 62 0.75 3.24 18.46
CA CYS A 62 -0.08 4.30 19.06
C CYS A 62 -0.27 5.52 18.12
N ARG A 63 -0.33 5.28 16.82
CA ARG A 63 -0.50 6.28 15.75
C ARG A 63 -1.29 5.66 14.59
N GLY A 64 -1.53 6.39 13.52
CA GLY A 64 -2.19 5.88 12.32
C GLY A 64 -1.43 4.73 11.64
N VAL A 65 -2.08 4.08 10.69
CA VAL A 65 -1.55 2.91 9.99
C VAL A 65 -0.36 3.27 9.09
N ARG A 66 0.68 2.47 9.15
CA ARG A 66 1.89 2.60 8.33
C ARG A 66 1.89 1.54 7.25
N ILE A 67 1.76 1.97 6.00
CA ILE A 67 1.70 1.10 4.84
C ILE A 67 2.99 1.24 4.04
N ASN A 68 3.70 0.13 3.83
CA ASN A 68 4.85 0.08 2.94
C ASN A 68 4.48 -0.71 1.69
N HIS A 69 4.78 -0.14 0.53
CA HIS A 69 4.56 -0.79 -0.76
C HIS A 69 5.90 -1.11 -1.41
N LEU A 70 6.17 -2.40 -1.57
CA LEU A 70 7.41 -2.91 -2.15
C LEU A 70 7.26 -3.06 -3.66
N MET A 71 8.24 -2.53 -4.38
CA MET A 71 8.41 -2.65 -5.83
C MET A 71 9.85 -3.06 -6.15
N PRO A 72 10.12 -3.70 -7.30
CA PRO A 72 11.48 -4.03 -7.70
C PRO A 72 12.38 -2.80 -7.76
N THR A 73 11.97 -1.75 -8.45
CA THR A 73 12.74 -0.51 -8.63
C THR A 73 11.91 0.75 -8.39
N LEU A 74 12.59 1.86 -8.08
CA LEU A 74 11.93 3.16 -7.92
C LEU A 74 11.38 3.69 -9.25
N GLU A 75 12.04 3.39 -10.35
CA GLU A 75 11.58 3.79 -11.69
C GLU A 75 10.28 3.08 -12.06
N GLN A 76 10.19 1.76 -11.86
CA GLN A 76 8.94 1.00 -12.05
C GLN A 76 7.83 1.56 -11.17
N SER A 77 8.13 1.82 -9.89
CA SER A 77 7.18 2.41 -8.96
C SER A 77 6.61 3.74 -9.46
N ARG A 78 7.47 4.65 -9.90
CA ARG A 78 7.05 5.95 -10.44
C ARG A 78 6.26 5.83 -11.74
N ARG A 79 6.67 4.92 -12.62
CA ARG A 79 5.99 4.70 -13.90
C ARG A 79 4.60 4.09 -13.74
N VAL A 80 4.45 3.12 -12.84
CA VAL A 80 3.18 2.41 -12.61
C VAL A 80 2.25 3.22 -11.73
N HIS A 81 2.74 3.71 -10.58
CA HIS A 81 1.90 4.37 -9.60
C HIS A 81 1.87 5.90 -9.73
N GLY A 82 2.88 6.51 -10.34
CA GLY A 82 3.00 7.97 -10.41
C GLY A 82 1.81 8.67 -11.06
N PRO A 83 1.40 8.30 -12.28
CA PRO A 83 0.27 8.96 -12.95
C PRO A 83 -1.04 8.79 -12.18
N LEU A 84 -1.29 7.58 -11.64
CA LEU A 84 -2.49 7.31 -10.84
C LEU A 84 -2.45 8.08 -9.52
N LEU A 85 -1.30 8.12 -8.85
CA LEU A 85 -1.13 8.87 -7.61
C LEU A 85 -1.40 10.36 -7.79
N MET A 86 -0.94 10.96 -8.89
CA MET A 86 -1.19 12.38 -9.16
C MET A 86 -2.68 12.65 -9.38
N ALA A 87 -3.39 11.78 -10.09
CA ALA A 87 -4.84 11.90 -10.26
C ALA A 87 -5.60 11.72 -8.93
N GLU A 88 -5.17 10.78 -8.11
CA GLU A 88 -5.80 10.47 -6.82
C GLU A 88 -5.53 11.53 -5.75
N LEU A 89 -4.43 12.32 -5.85
CA LEU A 89 -4.19 13.48 -4.98
C LEU A 89 -5.27 14.55 -5.13
N GLU A 90 -5.97 14.58 -6.27
CA GLU A 90 -7.09 15.50 -6.54
C GLU A 90 -8.45 14.90 -6.18
N SER A 91 -8.51 13.61 -5.85
CA SER A 91 -9.76 12.87 -5.57
C SER A 91 -9.71 12.14 -4.22
N GLU A 92 -9.42 10.84 -4.24
CA GLU A 92 -9.49 9.98 -3.04
C GLU A 92 -8.52 10.43 -1.94
N LEU A 93 -7.29 10.79 -2.33
CA LEU A 93 -6.29 11.25 -1.36
C LEU A 93 -6.60 12.62 -0.79
N ALA A 94 -7.23 13.51 -1.58
CA ALA A 94 -7.71 14.79 -1.09
C ALA A 94 -8.78 14.62 0.00
N HIS A 95 -9.70 13.66 -0.18
CA HIS A 95 -10.71 13.36 0.82
C HIS A 95 -10.11 12.83 2.14
N LEU A 96 -9.01 12.10 2.05
CA LEU A 96 -8.29 11.59 3.21
C LEU A 96 -7.29 12.59 3.79
N GLY A 97 -7.13 13.77 3.16
CA GLY A 97 -6.13 14.78 3.56
C GLY A 97 -4.69 14.36 3.25
N GLY A 98 -4.50 13.52 2.25
CA GLY A 98 -3.18 13.01 1.86
C GLY A 98 -2.27 14.08 1.26
N HIS A 99 -1.01 14.09 1.65
CA HIS A 99 0.03 14.99 1.15
C HIS A 99 1.26 14.20 0.69
N LEU A 100 1.63 14.36 -0.60
CA LEU A 100 2.78 13.69 -1.20
C LEU A 100 4.09 14.41 -0.89
N ASN A 101 4.99 13.73 -0.20
CA ASN A 101 6.40 14.11 -0.13
C ASN A 101 7.14 13.46 -1.32
N LYS A 102 7.49 14.28 -2.32
CA LYS A 102 8.14 13.80 -3.56
C LYS A 102 9.58 13.32 -3.34
N SER A 103 10.28 13.81 -2.33
CA SER A 103 11.67 13.42 -2.06
C SER A 103 11.76 12.01 -1.46
N THR A 104 10.87 11.69 -0.55
CA THR A 104 10.79 10.36 0.09
C THR A 104 9.83 9.40 -0.59
N TRP A 105 9.07 9.90 -1.57
CA TRP A 105 8.01 9.17 -2.24
C TRP A 105 7.03 8.55 -1.23
N THR A 106 6.49 9.43 -0.37
CA THR A 106 5.60 9.06 0.73
C THR A 106 4.38 9.96 0.75
N VAL A 107 3.20 9.38 0.85
CA VAL A 107 1.96 10.13 1.14
C VAL A 107 1.71 10.07 2.64
N ASN A 108 1.64 11.24 3.27
CA ASN A 108 1.34 11.38 4.69
C ASN A 108 -0.10 11.87 4.88
N PHE A 109 -0.73 11.44 5.96
CA PHE A 109 -2.10 11.79 6.33
C PHE A 109 -2.16 12.47 7.71
N PRO A 110 -3.18 13.31 7.96
CA PRO A 110 -3.26 14.13 9.21
C PRO A 110 -3.23 13.32 10.51
N GLY A 111 -3.79 12.10 10.50
CA GLY A 111 -3.84 11.21 11.67
C GLY A 111 -2.56 10.40 11.92
N GLY A 112 -1.48 10.67 11.17
CA GLY A 112 -0.21 9.98 11.31
C GLY A 112 -0.09 8.67 10.52
N SER A 113 -1.10 8.32 9.73
CA SER A 113 -0.99 7.27 8.73
C SER A 113 -0.08 7.70 7.59
N TYR A 114 0.57 6.74 6.93
CA TYR A 114 1.31 7.00 5.71
C TYR A 114 1.31 5.81 4.76
N ILE A 115 1.55 6.11 3.47
CA ILE A 115 1.86 5.14 2.42
C ILE A 115 3.24 5.48 1.88
N GLN A 116 4.20 4.58 2.04
CA GLN A 116 5.58 4.75 1.56
C GLN A 116 5.92 3.70 0.52
N TRP A 117 6.52 4.15 -0.59
CA TRP A 117 7.09 3.25 -1.59
C TRP A 117 8.51 2.90 -1.21
N ILE A 118 8.76 1.60 -1.09
CA ILE A 118 10.07 1.01 -0.82
C ILE A 118 10.50 0.16 -2.01
N THR A 119 11.79 -0.02 -2.22
CA THR A 119 12.29 -0.73 -3.40
C THR A 119 13.28 -1.83 -3.04
N ALA A 120 13.24 -2.93 -3.80
CA ALA A 120 14.18 -4.02 -3.65
C ALA A 120 15.63 -3.60 -3.91
N GLU A 121 15.88 -2.65 -4.83
CA GLU A 121 17.20 -2.06 -5.09
C GLU A 121 17.85 -1.45 -3.84
N ARG A 122 17.04 -0.96 -2.90
CA ARG A 122 17.51 -0.30 -1.67
C ARG A 122 17.28 -1.15 -0.42
N ALA A 123 17.10 -2.45 -0.58
CA ALA A 123 16.76 -3.37 0.50
C ALA A 123 17.68 -3.23 1.72
N GLN A 124 18.99 -3.07 1.51
CA GLN A 124 19.94 -2.95 2.62
C GLN A 124 19.74 -1.66 3.44
N SER A 125 19.46 -0.54 2.80
CA SER A 125 19.20 0.74 3.49
C SER A 125 17.81 0.79 4.13
N GLN A 126 16.95 -0.15 3.76
CA GLN A 126 15.58 -0.26 4.24
C GLN A 126 15.40 -1.35 5.30
N ARG A 127 16.48 -2.04 5.69
CA ARG A 127 16.46 -2.99 6.81
C ARG A 127 16.01 -2.30 8.08
N GLY A 128 15.05 -2.90 8.76
CA GLY A 128 14.48 -2.35 9.99
C GLY A 128 13.35 -1.35 9.79
N LEU A 129 12.90 -1.12 8.55
CA LEU A 129 11.63 -0.44 8.32
C LEU A 129 10.52 -1.23 9.00
N ARG A 130 9.71 -0.53 9.77
CA ARG A 130 8.54 -1.11 10.42
C ARG A 130 7.29 -0.57 9.75
N GLY A 131 6.32 -1.45 9.58
CA GLY A 131 5.02 -1.09 9.04
C GLY A 131 3.93 -1.95 9.69
N ASP A 132 2.70 -1.56 9.49
CA ASP A 132 1.54 -2.33 9.94
C ASP A 132 0.97 -3.15 8.77
N ILE A 133 1.23 -2.70 7.54
CA ILE A 133 0.83 -3.36 6.30
C ILE A 133 2.00 -3.31 5.31
N LEU A 134 2.29 -4.45 4.73
CA LEU A 134 3.18 -4.57 3.58
C LEU A 134 2.36 -5.01 2.37
N THR A 135 2.49 -4.28 1.28
CA THR A 135 1.96 -4.68 -0.02
C THR A 135 3.11 -4.79 -1.03
N CYS A 136 2.98 -5.69 -1.98
CA CYS A 136 4.00 -5.89 -3.01
C CYS A 136 3.31 -6.02 -4.38
N ASP A 137 3.85 -5.33 -5.38
CA ASP A 137 3.48 -5.53 -6.79
C ASP A 137 4.73 -5.99 -7.57
N GLU A 138 4.51 -6.75 -8.64
CA GLU A 138 5.58 -7.34 -9.47
C GLU A 138 6.60 -8.16 -8.62
N ALA A 139 6.08 -8.99 -7.70
CA ALA A 139 6.91 -9.78 -6.78
C ALA A 139 7.84 -10.77 -7.51
N ASP A 140 7.45 -11.23 -8.71
CA ASP A 140 8.23 -12.15 -9.54
C ASP A 140 9.55 -11.51 -10.04
N ASP A 141 9.61 -10.18 -10.09
CA ASP A 141 10.81 -9.42 -10.48
C ASP A 141 11.76 -9.16 -9.30
N ILE A 142 11.44 -9.63 -8.10
CA ILE A 142 12.24 -9.43 -6.88
C ILE A 142 12.95 -10.74 -6.51
N GLU A 143 14.27 -10.69 -6.35
CA GLU A 143 15.04 -11.85 -5.89
C GLU A 143 14.53 -12.33 -4.52
N PRO A 144 14.32 -13.65 -4.32
CA PRO A 144 13.77 -14.19 -3.08
C PRO A 144 14.52 -13.74 -1.81
N GLY A 145 15.84 -13.76 -1.82
CA GLY A 145 16.66 -13.33 -0.67
C GLY A 145 16.53 -11.85 -0.34
N VAL A 146 16.28 -11.00 -1.34
CA VAL A 146 15.99 -9.57 -1.16
C VAL A 146 14.59 -9.40 -0.62
N PHE A 147 13.62 -10.12 -1.17
CA PHE A 147 12.25 -10.12 -0.71
C PHE A 147 12.19 -10.46 0.79
N ASP A 148 12.78 -11.56 1.21
CA ASP A 148 12.80 -12.01 2.61
C ASP A 148 13.46 -10.99 3.54
N SER A 149 14.54 -10.34 3.10
CA SER A 149 15.25 -9.35 3.92
C SER A 149 14.43 -8.08 4.19
N VAL A 150 13.56 -7.70 3.26
CA VAL A 150 12.66 -6.54 3.39
C VAL A 150 11.39 -6.92 4.15
N THR A 151 10.86 -8.11 3.89
CA THR A 151 9.56 -8.53 4.44
C THR A 151 9.67 -9.11 5.84
N GLY A 152 10.79 -9.75 6.20
CA GLY A 152 11.01 -10.38 7.50
C GLY A 152 10.62 -9.52 8.71
N PRO A 153 10.99 -8.23 8.76
CA PRO A 153 10.61 -7.33 9.87
C PRO A 153 9.11 -7.10 10.04
N PHE A 154 8.29 -7.44 9.04
CA PHE A 154 6.83 -7.31 9.10
C PHE A 154 6.15 -8.54 9.69
N PHE A 155 6.87 -9.67 9.75
CA PHE A 155 6.34 -10.96 10.24
C PHE A 155 6.93 -11.39 11.59
N SER A 156 7.80 -10.57 12.18
CA SER A 156 8.46 -10.82 13.47
C SER A 156 7.73 -10.23 14.67
#